data_8ba7a700a42e1d85c516172414759204
#
_entry.id   8ba7a700a42e1d85c516172414759204
#
_cell.length_a   1.000
_cell.length_b   1.000
_cell.length_c   1.000
_cell.angle_alpha   90.00
_cell.angle_beta   90.00
_cell.angle_gamma   90.00
#
_symmetry.space_group_name_H-M   'P 1'
#
loop_
_entity.id
_entity.type
_entity.pdbx_description
1 polymer ?
#
loop_
_entity_poly.entity_id
_entity_poly.type
_entity_poly.pdbx_seq_one_letter_code
_entity_poly.pdbx_strand_id
1 'polypeptide(L)'
;MKHMILVPAIALSTAVLFSADKNPKREKIRKAILEQYDANDNGTLDGEERALILKTHDANGNGKMDRGERLALVKAVANKQKPKARADGEGDQKDDEASIWNTTGFKQANSMGGGEAAIPKSGKFRVFVLMGQSNMTGAARAKELKPPYTEKHDRIRIWANGRWEYFVPSVRFGPGVSMARQLAAFWPDDTIGIIKVASGGTGIRGFEKNWSFERANLTFDGKKGSLYKDLMNAVAEAKRMSKPEFSGFVWKQGGADGTKKVLGTEYYDIFKQLISDVRKDLGAPDLPVFMPSYMNDEDLLKAVRRILSDEELRKIRNLAGKPPVKDADLLAAVLAHLNEASPAKLRKAFGKRPYIAAVIAAQNRAGRELPNVATIYPGELPRIGGGNNHINAEGQIQLGKITASAVGEFYKAKR
;
A
#
# COMPACT_ATOMS: atom_id res chain seq x y z
N MET A 1 21.03 31.86 -5.62
CA MET A 1 20.23 32.49 -4.54
C MET A 1 18.79 31.98 -4.65
N LYS A 2 18.37 31.10 -3.75
CA LYS A 2 17.00 30.54 -3.73
C LYS A 2 16.10 31.52 -2.98
N HIS A 3 15.17 32.14 -3.66
CA HIS A 3 14.15 32.97 -3.01
C HIS A 3 13.17 32.06 -2.24
N MET A 4 13.35 32.03 -0.93
CA MET A 4 12.42 31.47 0.02
C MET A 4 11.24 32.47 0.14
N ILE A 5 10.10 32.13 -0.45
CA ILE A 5 8.89 32.96 -0.31
C ILE A 5 8.39 32.79 1.12
N LEU A 6 8.68 33.80 1.94
CA LEU A 6 8.13 33.93 3.27
C LEU A 6 6.64 34.24 3.15
N VAL A 7 5.76 33.29 3.49
CA VAL A 7 4.33 33.53 3.61
C VAL A 7 4.09 34.28 4.92
N PRO A 8 3.64 35.54 4.90
CA PRO A 8 3.38 36.28 6.14
C PRO A 8 2.25 35.60 6.94
N ALA A 9 2.46 35.46 8.23
CA ALA A 9 1.50 34.90 9.18
C ALA A 9 0.27 35.82 9.28
N ILE A 10 -0.75 35.53 8.47
CA ILE A 10 -2.05 36.24 8.52
C ILE A 10 -2.87 35.56 9.61
N ALA A 11 -3.24 36.34 10.65
CA ALA A 11 -4.18 35.89 11.68
C ALA A 11 -5.56 35.73 11.07
N LEU A 12 -5.96 34.47 10.79
CA LEU A 12 -7.28 34.12 10.28
C LEU A 12 -8.18 33.76 11.46
N SER A 13 -9.24 34.56 11.72
CA SER A 13 -10.31 34.14 12.62
C SER A 13 -11.18 33.06 11.94
N THR A 14 -11.91 32.27 12.71
CA THR A 14 -12.80 31.22 12.19
C THR A 14 -13.85 31.77 11.23
N ALA A 15 -14.34 32.99 11.45
CA ALA A 15 -15.30 33.64 10.58
C ALA A 15 -14.76 33.93 9.17
N VAL A 16 -13.45 34.12 9.01
CA VAL A 16 -12.80 34.45 7.73
C VAL A 16 -12.62 33.24 6.82
N LEU A 17 -12.58 32.02 7.37
CA LEU A 17 -12.47 30.80 6.56
C LEU A 17 -13.79 30.44 5.84
N PHE A 18 -14.91 30.93 6.36
CA PHE A 18 -16.25 30.49 5.94
C PHE A 18 -17.13 31.61 5.34
N SER A 19 -16.65 32.85 5.27
CA SER A 19 -17.37 33.99 4.68
C SER A 19 -16.59 34.59 3.50
N ALA A 20 -17.31 35.25 2.56
CA ALA A 20 -16.69 35.94 1.45
C ALA A 20 -15.72 37.04 1.93
N ASP A 21 -14.52 37.10 1.35
CA ASP A 21 -13.46 38.04 1.75
C ASP A 21 -13.01 38.88 0.54
N LYS A 22 -12.89 40.19 0.72
CA LYS A 22 -12.39 41.12 -0.30
C LYS A 22 -10.89 40.95 -0.62
N ASN A 23 -10.15 40.21 0.21
CA ASN A 23 -8.73 39.92 -0.03
C ASN A 23 -8.57 38.80 -1.05
N PRO A 24 -7.97 39.03 -2.22
CA PRO A 24 -7.90 38.06 -3.31
C PRO A 24 -7.14 36.78 -2.93
N LYS A 25 -6.18 36.85 -2.00
CA LYS A 25 -5.47 35.65 -1.51
C LYS A 25 -6.35 34.79 -0.59
N ARG A 26 -7.18 35.45 0.23
CA ARG A 26 -8.11 34.74 1.13
C ARG A 26 -9.28 34.15 0.35
N GLU A 27 -9.79 34.87 -0.63
CA GLU A 27 -10.86 34.37 -1.49
C GLU A 27 -10.42 33.16 -2.33
N LYS A 28 -9.16 33.17 -2.79
CA LYS A 28 -8.58 31.98 -3.45
C LYS A 28 -8.53 30.76 -2.52
N ILE A 29 -8.16 30.95 -1.26
CA ILE A 29 -8.15 29.88 -0.25
C ILE A 29 -9.58 29.42 0.03
N ARG A 30 -10.53 30.35 0.18
CA ARG A 30 -11.95 30.04 0.38
C ARG A 30 -12.50 29.18 -0.75
N LYS A 31 -12.29 29.58 -2.01
CA LYS A 31 -12.72 28.81 -3.18
C LYS A 31 -12.14 27.39 -3.16
N ALA A 32 -10.88 27.23 -2.82
CA ALA A 32 -10.25 25.94 -2.74
C ALA A 32 -10.78 25.06 -1.59
N ILE A 33 -11.24 25.68 -0.49
CA ILE A 33 -11.92 24.95 0.59
C ILE A 33 -13.31 24.51 0.13
N LEU A 34 -14.06 25.38 -0.54
CA LEU A 34 -15.37 25.03 -1.12
C LEU A 34 -15.25 23.89 -2.14
N GLU A 35 -14.35 23.98 -3.12
CA GLU A 35 -14.10 22.89 -4.08
C GLU A 35 -13.84 21.53 -3.44
N GLN A 36 -13.42 21.52 -2.19
CA GLN A 36 -13.10 20.28 -1.49
C GLN A 36 -14.17 19.80 -0.52
N TYR A 37 -14.94 20.71 0.08
CA TYR A 37 -15.81 20.40 1.21
C TYR A 37 -17.27 20.82 1.01
N ASP A 38 -17.60 21.66 0.03
CA ASP A 38 -18.96 21.99 -0.38
C ASP A 38 -19.52 20.84 -1.21
N ALA A 39 -20.20 19.93 -0.53
CA ALA A 39 -20.68 18.68 -1.13
C ALA A 39 -21.95 18.89 -1.96
N ASN A 40 -22.72 19.93 -1.63
CA ASN A 40 -23.97 20.26 -2.32
C ASN A 40 -23.83 21.40 -3.35
N ASP A 41 -22.60 21.92 -3.52
CA ASP A 41 -22.21 22.96 -4.51
C ASP A 41 -23.03 24.24 -4.39
N ASN A 42 -23.43 24.63 -3.16
CA ASN A 42 -24.23 25.81 -2.89
C ASN A 42 -23.37 27.08 -2.65
N GLY A 43 -22.05 26.96 -2.72
CA GLY A 43 -21.08 28.05 -2.55
C GLY A 43 -20.86 28.52 -1.11
N THR A 44 -21.38 27.76 -0.14
CA THR A 44 -21.19 28.00 1.30
C THR A 44 -20.93 26.65 2.00
N LEU A 45 -20.28 26.68 3.16
CA LEU A 45 -20.14 25.46 3.98
C LEU A 45 -21.26 25.44 5.01
N ASP A 46 -22.11 24.43 4.98
CA ASP A 46 -23.15 24.20 5.94
C ASP A 46 -22.66 23.51 7.23
N GLY A 47 -23.57 23.16 8.13
CA GLY A 47 -23.23 22.58 9.43
C GLY A 47 -22.53 21.21 9.32
N GLU A 48 -22.96 20.35 8.40
CA GLU A 48 -22.39 19.03 8.19
C GLU A 48 -21.01 19.11 7.55
N GLU A 49 -20.84 19.96 6.57
CA GLU A 49 -19.57 20.22 5.87
C GLU A 49 -18.52 20.83 6.81
N ARG A 50 -18.94 21.75 7.68
CA ARG A 50 -18.08 22.29 8.75
C ARG A 50 -17.70 21.24 9.77
N ALA A 51 -18.65 20.37 10.15
CA ALA A 51 -18.37 19.25 11.04
C ALA A 51 -17.37 18.27 10.41
N LEU A 52 -17.43 18.06 9.10
CA LEU A 52 -16.46 17.24 8.36
C LEU A 52 -15.07 17.86 8.36
N ILE A 53 -14.96 19.19 8.20
CA ILE A 53 -13.69 19.91 8.29
C ILE A 53 -13.10 19.79 9.70
N LEU A 54 -13.89 20.00 10.73
CA LEU A 54 -13.47 19.81 12.12
C LEU A 54 -13.01 18.38 12.37
N LYS A 55 -13.83 17.39 12.03
CA LYS A 55 -13.48 15.97 12.16
C LYS A 55 -12.17 15.60 11.48
N THR A 56 -11.82 16.28 10.40
CA THR A 56 -10.63 15.99 9.59
C THR A 56 -9.37 16.74 10.05
N HIS A 57 -9.54 17.94 10.62
CA HIS A 57 -8.44 18.87 10.88
C HIS A 57 -8.31 19.36 12.32
N ASP A 58 -9.30 19.10 13.18
CA ASP A 58 -9.20 19.33 14.61
C ASP A 58 -8.30 18.24 15.23
N ALA A 59 -7.03 18.57 15.34
CA ALA A 59 -6.01 17.62 15.75
C ALA A 59 -5.98 17.37 17.28
N ASN A 60 -6.51 18.33 18.03
CA ASN A 60 -6.54 18.27 19.50
C ASN A 60 -7.93 17.86 20.06
N GLY A 61 -8.94 17.73 19.18
CA GLY A 61 -10.27 17.24 19.53
C GLY A 61 -11.12 18.21 20.34
N ASN A 62 -10.81 19.53 20.33
CA ASN A 62 -11.49 20.54 21.14
C ASN A 62 -12.77 21.10 20.48
N GLY A 63 -13.15 20.61 19.30
CA GLY A 63 -14.33 21.04 18.54
C GLY A 63 -14.17 22.42 17.84
N LYS A 64 -12.94 22.94 17.76
CA LYS A 64 -12.65 24.25 17.15
C LYS A 64 -11.40 24.16 16.28
N MET A 65 -11.34 24.92 15.20
CA MET A 65 -10.13 25.06 14.41
C MET A 65 -9.21 26.11 15.05
N ASP A 66 -8.11 25.71 15.64
CA ASP A 66 -7.09 26.61 16.15
C ASP A 66 -6.20 27.19 15.02
N ARG A 67 -5.26 28.06 15.37
CA ARG A 67 -4.39 28.72 14.37
C ARG A 67 -3.51 27.71 13.65
N GLY A 68 -3.01 26.68 14.32
CA GLY A 68 -2.14 25.64 13.74
C GLY A 68 -2.92 24.75 12.78
N GLU A 69 -4.11 24.35 13.16
CA GLU A 69 -5.03 23.52 12.40
C GLU A 69 -5.55 24.24 11.14
N ARG A 70 -5.92 25.52 11.28
CA ARG A 70 -6.26 26.38 10.13
C ARG A 70 -5.11 26.50 9.14
N LEU A 71 -3.88 26.67 9.62
CA LEU A 71 -2.71 26.73 8.75
C LEU A 71 -2.45 25.40 8.04
N ALA A 72 -2.69 24.28 8.73
CA ALA A 72 -2.58 22.94 8.16
C ALA A 72 -3.64 22.70 7.08
N LEU A 73 -4.90 23.10 7.31
CA LEU A 73 -5.98 23.09 6.31
C LEU A 73 -5.62 23.92 5.08
N VAL A 74 -5.20 25.17 5.27
CA VAL A 74 -4.78 26.07 4.17
C VAL A 74 -3.63 25.47 3.36
N LYS A 75 -2.63 24.88 4.00
CA LYS A 75 -1.52 24.20 3.31
C LYS A 75 -1.99 22.97 2.55
N ALA A 76 -2.90 22.19 3.12
CA ALA A 76 -3.45 21.00 2.47
C ALA A 76 -4.21 21.36 1.20
N VAL A 77 -5.03 22.41 1.27
CA VAL A 77 -5.83 22.90 0.14
C VAL A 77 -4.96 23.61 -0.92
N ALA A 78 -3.99 24.45 -0.51
CA ALA A 78 -3.10 25.19 -1.42
C ALA A 78 -2.16 24.25 -2.20
N ASN A 79 -1.73 23.14 -1.62
CA ASN A 79 -0.88 22.16 -2.32
C ASN A 79 -1.62 21.40 -3.44
N LYS A 80 -2.95 21.40 -3.44
CA LYS A 80 -3.77 20.82 -4.51
C LYS A 80 -4.02 21.78 -5.68
N GLN A 81 -3.80 23.08 -5.48
CA GLN A 81 -4.04 24.12 -6.48
C GLN A 81 -2.80 24.58 -7.25
N LYS A 82 -1.66 23.92 -7.18
CA LYS A 82 -0.53 24.26 -8.06
C LYS A 82 -0.96 24.00 -9.51
N PRO A 83 -1.08 25.04 -10.36
CA PRO A 83 -1.47 24.84 -11.74
C PRO A 83 -0.39 24.04 -12.45
N LYS A 84 -0.79 23.06 -13.26
CA LYS A 84 0.06 22.46 -14.28
C LYS A 84 0.48 23.60 -15.23
N ALA A 85 1.75 23.93 -15.24
CA ALA A 85 2.31 24.81 -16.26
C ALA A 85 2.13 24.09 -17.62
N ARG A 86 1.31 24.66 -18.50
CA ARG A 86 1.33 24.31 -19.92
C ARG A 86 2.64 24.83 -20.49
N ALA A 87 3.52 23.93 -20.84
CA ALA A 87 4.62 24.21 -21.75
C ALA A 87 4.28 23.50 -23.05
N ASP A 88 4.08 24.26 -24.09
CA ASP A 88 4.08 23.78 -25.49
C ASP A 88 5.51 23.34 -25.81
N GLY A 89 5.69 22.07 -26.17
CA GLY A 89 6.95 21.54 -26.65
C GLY A 89 7.46 20.30 -25.89
N GLU A 90 7.47 19.20 -26.64
CA GLU A 90 8.11 17.90 -26.34
C GLU A 90 7.72 17.22 -25.02
N GLY A 91 6.89 16.20 -25.15
CA GLY A 91 6.32 15.40 -24.06
C GLY A 91 7.36 14.73 -23.18
N ASP A 92 7.67 15.33 -22.06
CA ASP A 92 8.42 14.69 -21.00
C ASP A 92 7.46 13.81 -20.18
N GLN A 93 7.72 12.50 -20.14
CA GLN A 93 6.93 11.43 -19.50
C GLN A 93 6.67 11.59 -17.98
N LYS A 94 6.83 12.79 -17.42
CA LYS A 94 6.65 13.04 -15.97
C LYS A 94 5.19 13.05 -15.52
N ASP A 95 4.25 13.38 -16.41
CA ASP A 95 2.82 13.49 -16.05
C ASP A 95 2.14 12.12 -15.91
N ASP A 96 2.63 11.09 -16.61
CA ASP A 96 2.09 9.74 -16.48
C ASP A 96 2.52 9.04 -15.18
N GLU A 97 3.64 9.42 -14.58
CA GLU A 97 4.15 8.80 -13.36
C GLU A 97 3.26 9.07 -12.15
N ALA A 98 2.77 10.29 -11.96
CA ALA A 98 1.92 10.64 -10.83
C ALA A 98 0.53 10.00 -10.95
N SER A 99 0.00 9.85 -12.16
CA SER A 99 -1.31 9.24 -12.40
C SER A 99 -1.31 7.74 -12.11
N ILE A 100 -0.23 7.03 -12.46
CA ILE A 100 -0.07 5.58 -12.23
C ILE A 100 -0.02 5.25 -10.74
N TRP A 101 0.61 6.10 -9.92
CA TRP A 101 0.69 5.89 -8.47
C TRP A 101 -0.64 6.10 -7.74
N ASN A 102 -1.54 6.91 -8.32
CA ASN A 102 -2.82 7.29 -7.73
C ASN A 102 -4.02 6.52 -8.30
N THR A 103 -3.80 5.66 -9.30
CA THR A 103 -4.87 4.82 -9.86
C THR A 103 -5.10 3.59 -8.99
N THR A 104 -6.33 3.08 -9.00
CA THR A 104 -6.63 1.77 -8.43
C THR A 104 -5.77 0.70 -9.11
N GLY A 105 -5.45 -0.39 -8.41
CA GLY A 105 -4.67 -1.50 -8.95
C GLY A 105 -5.24 -2.09 -10.23
N PHE A 106 -6.54 -1.99 -10.42
CA PHE A 106 -7.24 -2.44 -11.63
C PHE A 106 -6.77 -1.66 -12.87
N LYS A 107 -6.72 -0.32 -12.82
CA LYS A 107 -6.21 0.51 -13.92
C LYS A 107 -4.75 0.22 -14.23
N GLN A 108 -3.95 -0.08 -13.22
CA GLN A 108 -2.55 -0.40 -13.41
C GLN A 108 -2.35 -1.79 -14.00
N ALA A 109 -3.19 -2.77 -13.65
CA ALA A 109 -3.16 -4.08 -14.30
C ALA A 109 -3.38 -3.94 -15.82
N ASN A 110 -4.20 -2.98 -16.26
CA ASN A 110 -4.44 -2.73 -17.68
C ASN A 110 -3.16 -2.34 -18.45
N SER A 111 -2.19 -1.69 -17.82
CA SER A 111 -0.88 -1.37 -18.43
C SER A 111 0.09 -2.56 -18.43
N MET A 112 -0.30 -3.70 -17.90
CA MET A 112 0.50 -4.94 -17.87
C MET A 112 0.15 -5.91 -18.98
N GLY A 113 -0.92 -5.65 -19.75
CA GLY A 113 -1.40 -6.51 -20.81
C GLY A 113 -0.65 -6.33 -22.11
N GLY A 114 -0.34 -7.44 -22.79
CA GLY A 114 0.32 -7.53 -24.09
C GLY A 114 -0.61 -7.99 -25.22
N GLY A 115 -1.90 -7.72 -25.10
CA GLY A 115 -2.95 -8.14 -26.01
C GLY A 115 -3.62 -9.45 -25.61
N GLU A 116 -4.82 -9.68 -26.14
CA GLU A 116 -5.66 -10.82 -25.83
C GLU A 116 -4.95 -12.16 -26.02
N ALA A 117 -5.17 -13.08 -25.10
CA ALA A 117 -4.53 -14.38 -25.13
C ALA A 117 -5.50 -15.48 -24.64
N ALA A 118 -5.72 -16.46 -25.50
CA ALA A 118 -6.51 -17.65 -25.12
C ALA A 118 -5.84 -18.41 -23.98
N ILE A 119 -6.65 -19.01 -23.12
CA ILE A 119 -6.18 -19.92 -22.07
C ILE A 119 -5.97 -21.29 -22.71
N PRO A 120 -4.80 -21.91 -22.58
CA PRO A 120 -4.57 -23.25 -23.07
C PRO A 120 -5.58 -24.23 -22.48
N LYS A 121 -6.01 -25.20 -23.29
CA LYS A 121 -7.02 -26.22 -22.91
C LYS A 121 -6.45 -27.35 -22.05
N SER A 122 -5.14 -27.55 -22.10
CA SER A 122 -4.43 -28.59 -21.34
C SER A 122 -3.87 -28.02 -20.04
N GLY A 123 -3.73 -28.89 -19.05
CA GLY A 123 -3.22 -28.52 -17.71
C GLY A 123 -4.22 -27.74 -16.86
N LYS A 124 -3.77 -27.35 -15.67
CA LYS A 124 -4.55 -26.50 -14.77
C LYS A 124 -4.36 -25.03 -15.09
N PHE A 125 -5.39 -24.23 -14.88
CA PHE A 125 -5.25 -22.78 -14.91
C PHE A 125 -5.10 -22.26 -13.49
N ARG A 126 -3.83 -22.16 -13.03
CA ARG A 126 -3.47 -21.71 -11.69
C ARG A 126 -3.47 -20.19 -11.62
N VAL A 127 -4.36 -19.62 -10.85
CA VAL A 127 -4.49 -18.17 -10.70
C VAL A 127 -3.95 -17.71 -9.36
N PHE A 128 -3.04 -16.73 -9.41
CA PHE A 128 -2.48 -16.05 -8.25
C PHE A 128 -3.07 -14.64 -8.16
N VAL A 129 -3.58 -14.29 -6.99
CA VAL A 129 -4.07 -12.95 -6.67
C VAL A 129 -2.94 -12.16 -6.04
N LEU A 130 -2.62 -11.01 -6.61
CA LEU A 130 -1.57 -10.11 -6.13
C LEU A 130 -2.21 -8.81 -5.62
N MET A 131 -2.08 -8.53 -4.32
CA MET A 131 -2.58 -7.29 -3.72
C MET A 131 -1.49 -6.57 -2.93
N GLY A 132 -1.62 -5.25 -2.85
CA GLY A 132 -0.69 -4.45 -2.05
C GLY A 132 -0.55 -3.01 -2.51
N GLN A 133 0.52 -2.37 -2.02
CA GLN A 133 0.82 -0.98 -2.34
C GLN A 133 1.92 -0.83 -3.40
N SER A 134 2.61 0.30 -3.43
CA SER A 134 3.54 0.71 -4.50
C SER A 134 4.57 -0.34 -4.93
N ASN A 135 5.14 -1.13 -4.03
CA ASN A 135 6.08 -2.20 -4.41
C ASN A 135 5.39 -3.43 -5.00
N MET A 136 4.08 -3.63 -4.79
CA MET A 136 3.29 -4.61 -5.52
C MET A 136 2.80 -4.02 -6.85
N THR A 137 2.38 -2.76 -6.84
CA THR A 137 2.08 -2.00 -8.06
C THR A 137 3.25 -2.10 -9.04
N GLY A 138 4.45 -1.82 -8.56
CA GLY A 138 5.70 -1.79 -9.30
C GLY A 138 6.16 -0.38 -9.59
N ALA A 139 7.34 -0.04 -9.11
CA ALA A 139 8.00 1.24 -9.34
C ALA A 139 8.97 1.19 -10.53
N ALA A 140 9.40 0.01 -10.90
CA ALA A 140 10.35 -0.21 -11.98
C ALA A 140 9.71 0.08 -13.35
N ARG A 141 10.47 0.70 -14.24
CA ARG A 141 10.00 1.05 -15.59
C ARG A 141 10.09 -0.16 -16.51
N ALA A 142 9.07 -0.40 -17.34
CA ALA A 142 9.04 -1.53 -18.26
C ALA A 142 10.20 -1.51 -19.27
N LYS A 143 10.70 -0.32 -19.65
CA LYS A 143 11.87 -0.16 -20.50
C LYS A 143 13.18 -0.71 -19.91
N GLU A 144 13.22 -0.95 -18.60
CA GLU A 144 14.38 -1.56 -17.91
C GLU A 144 14.34 -3.10 -17.92
N LEU A 145 13.21 -3.67 -18.38
CA LEU A 145 13.10 -5.12 -18.56
C LEU A 145 13.95 -5.57 -19.75
N LYS A 146 14.49 -6.77 -19.59
CA LYS A 146 15.22 -7.49 -20.65
C LYS A 146 14.55 -8.84 -20.92
N PRO A 147 14.79 -9.46 -22.06
CA PRO A 147 14.38 -10.84 -22.28
C PRO A 147 14.77 -11.75 -21.09
N PRO A 148 13.94 -12.70 -20.74
CA PRO A 148 12.68 -13.07 -21.38
C PRO A 148 11.45 -12.27 -20.91
N TYR A 149 11.59 -11.28 -20.00
CA TYR A 149 10.48 -10.59 -19.33
C TYR A 149 9.72 -9.61 -20.24
N THR A 150 10.28 -9.24 -21.39
CA THR A 150 9.65 -8.40 -22.42
C THR A 150 8.87 -9.20 -23.45
N GLU A 151 8.95 -10.53 -23.40
CA GLU A 151 8.38 -11.43 -24.39
C GLU A 151 7.05 -12.01 -23.93
N LYS A 152 6.17 -12.31 -24.89
CA LYS A 152 4.98 -13.13 -24.64
C LYS A 152 5.40 -14.52 -24.21
N HIS A 153 4.57 -15.13 -23.37
CA HIS A 153 4.78 -16.51 -22.92
C HIS A 153 3.47 -17.29 -23.05
N ASP A 154 3.52 -18.45 -23.70
CA ASP A 154 2.34 -19.22 -24.08
C ASP A 154 1.47 -19.67 -22.92
N ARG A 155 2.04 -19.79 -21.72
CA ARG A 155 1.36 -20.26 -20.51
C ARG A 155 1.28 -19.23 -19.39
N ILE A 156 1.48 -17.93 -19.67
CA ILE A 156 1.34 -16.87 -18.64
C ILE A 156 0.30 -15.85 -19.08
N ARG A 157 -0.65 -15.58 -18.20
CA ARG A 157 -1.74 -14.62 -18.41
C ARG A 157 -1.82 -13.62 -17.30
N ILE A 158 -2.30 -12.43 -17.62
CA ILE A 158 -2.71 -11.41 -16.66
C ILE A 158 -4.13 -10.97 -16.96
N TRP A 159 -4.91 -10.75 -15.93
CA TRP A 159 -6.21 -10.10 -16.05
C TRP A 159 -6.01 -8.60 -16.26
N ALA A 160 -6.29 -8.13 -17.44
CA ALA A 160 -6.17 -6.73 -17.83
C ALA A 160 -7.25 -6.38 -18.87
N ASN A 161 -7.69 -5.12 -18.89
CA ASN A 161 -8.69 -4.63 -19.85
C ASN A 161 -9.97 -5.47 -19.93
N GLY A 162 -10.40 -6.07 -18.80
CA GLY A 162 -11.61 -6.91 -18.73
C GLY A 162 -11.47 -8.30 -19.37
N ARG A 163 -10.23 -8.77 -19.63
CA ARG A 163 -9.96 -10.07 -20.25
C ARG A 163 -8.62 -10.64 -19.85
N TRP A 164 -8.34 -11.89 -20.23
CA TRP A 164 -7.01 -12.49 -20.11
C TRP A 164 -6.11 -12.03 -21.25
N GLU A 165 -4.94 -11.51 -20.92
CA GLU A 165 -3.93 -11.04 -21.87
C GLU A 165 -2.57 -11.69 -21.61
N TYR A 166 -1.67 -11.66 -22.59
CA TYR A 166 -0.27 -11.96 -22.35
C TYR A 166 0.29 -11.00 -21.30
N PHE A 167 1.08 -11.50 -20.35
CA PHE A 167 1.66 -10.67 -19.31
C PHE A 167 2.93 -9.96 -19.83
N VAL A 168 2.76 -8.82 -20.48
CA VAL A 168 3.85 -7.99 -21.02
C VAL A 168 3.64 -6.55 -20.56
N PRO A 169 4.38 -6.08 -19.54
CA PRO A 169 4.24 -4.71 -19.05
C PRO A 169 4.66 -3.67 -20.09
N SER A 170 3.89 -2.59 -20.20
CA SER A 170 4.16 -1.49 -21.14
C SER A 170 4.73 -0.22 -20.49
N VAL A 171 4.40 0.06 -19.22
CA VAL A 171 4.80 1.30 -18.54
C VAL A 171 5.68 0.98 -17.33
N ARG A 172 5.14 0.25 -16.36
CA ARG A 172 5.84 -0.13 -15.12
C ARG A 172 5.55 -1.57 -14.78
N PHE A 173 6.42 -2.15 -13.96
CA PHE A 173 6.22 -3.52 -13.50
C PHE A 173 6.57 -3.69 -12.02
N GLY A 174 5.99 -4.72 -11.42
CA GLY A 174 6.25 -5.22 -10.08
C GLY A 174 6.69 -6.68 -10.10
N PRO A 175 6.72 -7.34 -8.94
CA PRO A 175 7.30 -8.67 -8.80
C PRO A 175 6.54 -9.77 -9.56
N GLY A 176 5.27 -9.53 -9.93
CA GLY A 176 4.44 -10.53 -10.62
C GLY A 176 5.02 -11.02 -11.95
N VAL A 177 5.82 -10.21 -12.65
CA VAL A 177 6.40 -10.56 -13.96
C VAL A 177 7.35 -11.75 -13.85
N SER A 178 8.35 -11.65 -12.99
CA SER A 178 9.34 -12.72 -12.77
C SER A 178 8.75 -13.88 -11.97
N MET A 179 7.84 -13.59 -11.02
CA MET A 179 7.10 -14.61 -10.29
C MET A 179 6.34 -15.53 -11.25
N ALA A 180 5.54 -14.98 -12.17
CA ALA A 180 4.75 -15.79 -13.10
C ALA A 180 5.63 -16.68 -13.98
N ARG A 181 6.78 -16.18 -14.45
CA ARG A 181 7.70 -16.98 -15.28
C ARG A 181 8.33 -18.13 -14.49
N GLN A 182 8.73 -17.88 -13.26
CA GLN A 182 9.30 -18.96 -12.43
C GLN A 182 8.25 -20.01 -12.05
N LEU A 183 7.00 -19.59 -11.80
CA LEU A 183 5.89 -20.51 -11.55
C LEU A 183 5.54 -21.35 -12.80
N ALA A 184 5.59 -20.75 -14.00
CA ALA A 184 5.39 -21.48 -15.25
C ALA A 184 6.49 -22.51 -15.51
N ALA A 185 7.70 -22.27 -15.03
CA ALA A 185 8.77 -23.25 -15.05
C ALA A 185 8.58 -24.37 -13.97
N PHE A 186 8.04 -24.00 -12.82
CA PHE A 186 7.75 -24.95 -11.74
C PHE A 186 6.59 -25.92 -12.10
N TRP A 187 5.59 -25.46 -12.86
CA TRP A 187 4.47 -26.26 -13.37
C TRP A 187 4.47 -26.23 -14.91
N PRO A 188 5.26 -27.11 -15.56
CA PRO A 188 5.47 -27.07 -17.01
C PRO A 188 4.21 -27.35 -17.82
N ASP A 189 3.24 -28.05 -17.27
CA ASP A 189 2.00 -28.42 -17.94
C ASP A 189 0.84 -27.45 -17.66
N ASP A 190 1.00 -26.54 -16.69
CA ASP A 190 -0.05 -25.66 -16.24
C ASP A 190 0.07 -24.24 -16.83
N THR A 191 -1.04 -23.54 -16.90
CA THR A 191 -1.08 -22.10 -17.22
C THR A 191 -1.12 -21.28 -15.95
N ILE A 192 -0.33 -20.22 -15.87
CA ILE A 192 -0.26 -19.29 -14.74
C ILE A 192 -1.06 -18.04 -15.08
N GLY A 193 -2.08 -17.75 -14.29
CA GLY A 193 -2.86 -16.52 -14.35
C GLY A 193 -2.52 -15.58 -13.20
N ILE A 194 -2.49 -14.30 -13.47
CA ILE A 194 -2.31 -13.25 -12.48
C ILE A 194 -3.53 -12.33 -12.48
N ILE A 195 -4.18 -12.18 -11.32
CA ILE A 195 -5.13 -11.09 -11.06
C ILE A 195 -4.46 -10.15 -10.08
N LYS A 196 -4.20 -8.91 -10.51
CA LYS A 196 -3.45 -7.95 -9.70
C LYS A 196 -4.30 -6.73 -9.38
N VAL A 197 -4.48 -6.44 -8.09
CA VAL A 197 -5.12 -5.23 -7.58
C VAL A 197 -4.20 -4.58 -6.55
N ALA A 198 -3.53 -3.52 -6.96
CA ALA A 198 -2.57 -2.82 -6.11
C ALA A 198 -2.62 -1.31 -6.37
N SER A 199 -2.42 -0.51 -5.32
CA SER A 199 -2.43 0.96 -5.42
C SER A 199 -1.34 1.59 -4.57
N GLY A 200 -0.62 2.56 -5.14
CA GLY A 200 0.50 3.24 -4.47
C GLY A 200 0.07 3.95 -3.19
N GLY A 201 0.88 3.80 -2.12
CA GLY A 201 0.67 4.50 -0.85
C GLY A 201 -0.55 4.06 -0.03
N THR A 202 -1.30 3.04 -0.45
CA THR A 202 -2.55 2.63 0.18
C THR A 202 -2.32 1.86 1.47
N GLY A 203 -3.04 2.26 2.54
CA GLY A 203 -3.13 1.54 3.81
C GLY A 203 -4.01 0.29 3.71
N ILE A 204 -3.85 -0.61 4.68
CA ILE A 204 -4.58 -1.90 4.68
C ILE A 204 -6.10 -1.73 4.64
N ARG A 205 -6.62 -0.64 5.22
CA ARG A 205 -8.05 -0.33 5.24
C ARG A 205 -8.66 -0.04 3.86
N GLY A 206 -7.84 0.31 2.87
CA GLY A 206 -8.27 0.40 1.47
C GLY A 206 -8.66 -0.96 0.86
N PHE A 207 -8.27 -2.06 1.53
CA PHE A 207 -8.48 -3.42 1.08
C PHE A 207 -9.50 -4.20 1.93
N GLU A 208 -10.14 -3.58 2.92
CA GLU A 208 -11.18 -4.23 3.73
C GLU A 208 -12.43 -4.54 2.89
N LYS A 209 -13.04 -5.71 3.13
CA LYS A 209 -14.33 -6.07 2.52
C LYS A 209 -15.43 -5.07 2.90
N ASN A 210 -15.49 -4.71 4.18
CA ASN A 210 -16.39 -3.69 4.72
C ASN A 210 -15.74 -2.29 4.62
N TRP A 211 -15.27 -1.96 3.41
CA TRP A 211 -14.63 -0.69 3.15
C TRP A 211 -15.54 0.50 3.47
N SER A 212 -14.99 1.54 4.09
CA SER A 212 -15.60 2.86 4.16
C SER A 212 -14.60 3.96 3.82
N PHE A 213 -15.12 5.07 3.34
CA PHE A 213 -14.30 6.24 3.01
C PHE A 213 -13.49 6.71 4.23
N GLU A 214 -14.13 6.83 5.40
CA GLU A 214 -13.55 7.35 6.63
C GLU A 214 -12.38 6.48 7.09
N ARG A 215 -12.58 5.15 7.10
CA ARG A 215 -11.53 4.20 7.50
C ARG A 215 -10.35 4.25 6.56
N ALA A 216 -10.59 4.20 5.25
CA ALA A 216 -9.55 4.28 4.24
C ALA A 216 -8.85 5.64 4.25
N ASN A 217 -9.57 6.73 4.58
CA ASN A 217 -9.01 8.07 4.60
C ASN A 217 -8.05 8.35 5.78
N LEU A 218 -7.92 7.43 6.74
CA LEU A 218 -6.84 7.50 7.74
C LEU A 218 -5.43 7.44 7.12
N THR A 219 -5.32 6.87 5.93
CA THR A 219 -4.12 6.89 5.07
C THR A 219 -4.30 7.74 3.80
N PHE A 220 -5.34 8.61 3.77
CA PHE A 220 -5.70 9.47 2.63
C PHE A 220 -6.14 8.69 1.38
N ASP A 221 -6.67 7.48 1.57
CA ASP A 221 -7.03 6.55 0.48
C ASP A 221 -8.53 6.53 0.17
N GLY A 222 -9.37 7.31 0.88
CA GLY A 222 -10.82 7.30 0.70
C GLY A 222 -11.27 7.53 -0.75
N LYS A 223 -10.60 8.43 -1.48
CA LYS A 223 -10.92 8.69 -2.89
C LYS A 223 -10.53 7.57 -3.87
N LYS A 224 -9.76 6.58 -3.43
CA LYS A 224 -9.37 5.44 -4.27
C LYS A 224 -10.48 4.40 -4.43
N GLY A 225 -11.47 4.42 -3.56
CA GLY A 225 -12.52 3.40 -3.51
C GLY A 225 -12.06 2.09 -2.86
N SER A 226 -12.91 1.09 -2.95
CA SER A 226 -12.65 -0.23 -2.37
C SER A 226 -11.82 -1.09 -3.31
N LEU A 227 -10.56 -1.35 -2.95
CA LEU A 227 -9.71 -2.29 -3.69
C LEU A 227 -10.16 -3.74 -3.51
N TYR A 228 -10.87 -4.05 -2.42
CA TYR A 228 -11.52 -5.35 -2.27
C TYR A 228 -12.62 -5.57 -3.31
N LYS A 229 -13.48 -4.58 -3.51
CA LYS A 229 -14.53 -4.63 -4.53
C LYS A 229 -13.94 -4.75 -5.94
N ASP A 230 -12.86 -4.01 -6.22
CA ASP A 230 -12.14 -4.11 -7.51
C ASP A 230 -11.61 -5.53 -7.74
N LEU A 231 -11.06 -6.18 -6.70
CA LEU A 231 -10.65 -7.58 -6.78
C LEU A 231 -11.83 -8.50 -7.08
N MET A 232 -12.93 -8.37 -6.33
CA MET A 232 -14.08 -9.26 -6.52
C MET A 232 -14.73 -9.08 -7.89
N ASN A 233 -14.77 -7.87 -8.44
CA ASN A 233 -15.22 -7.61 -9.79
C ASN A 233 -14.33 -8.32 -10.82
N ALA A 234 -12.99 -8.15 -10.71
CA ALA A 234 -12.05 -8.81 -11.60
C ALA A 234 -12.16 -10.35 -11.54
N VAL A 235 -12.31 -10.90 -10.33
CA VAL A 235 -12.51 -12.34 -10.11
C VAL A 235 -13.82 -12.83 -10.74
N ALA A 236 -14.93 -12.11 -10.55
CA ALA A 236 -16.22 -12.49 -11.11
C ALA A 236 -16.17 -12.52 -12.64
N GLU A 237 -15.56 -11.53 -13.26
CA GLU A 237 -15.38 -11.47 -14.71
C GLU A 237 -14.44 -12.57 -15.21
N ALA A 238 -13.30 -12.80 -14.53
CA ALA A 238 -12.37 -13.85 -14.89
C ALA A 238 -13.01 -15.24 -14.80
N LYS A 239 -13.86 -15.50 -13.78
CA LYS A 239 -14.62 -16.75 -13.64
C LYS A 239 -15.64 -16.97 -14.76
N ARG A 240 -16.22 -15.90 -15.34
CA ARG A 240 -17.11 -16.03 -16.51
C ARG A 240 -16.37 -16.47 -17.77
N MET A 241 -15.11 -16.07 -17.91
CA MET A 241 -14.30 -16.34 -19.10
C MET A 241 -13.43 -17.59 -18.98
N SER A 242 -13.29 -18.16 -17.78
CA SER A 242 -12.35 -19.25 -17.53
C SER A 242 -12.75 -20.06 -16.30
N LYS A 243 -12.04 -21.15 -16.07
CA LYS A 243 -12.16 -21.97 -14.85
C LYS A 243 -10.87 -21.84 -14.01
N PRO A 244 -10.66 -20.73 -13.28
CA PRO A 244 -9.46 -20.52 -12.52
C PRO A 244 -9.39 -21.43 -11.29
N GLU A 245 -8.22 -22.07 -11.06
CA GLU A 245 -7.85 -22.68 -9.79
C GLU A 245 -7.04 -21.65 -8.99
N PHE A 246 -7.64 -21.02 -7.98
CA PHE A 246 -6.92 -20.06 -7.14
C PHE A 246 -5.84 -20.78 -6.35
N SER A 247 -4.58 -20.45 -6.67
CA SER A 247 -3.39 -21.19 -6.18
C SER A 247 -2.50 -20.34 -5.28
N GLY A 248 -2.85 -19.11 -4.97
CA GLY A 248 -2.13 -18.30 -4.00
C GLY A 248 -2.59 -16.84 -3.96
N PHE A 249 -2.42 -16.24 -2.80
CA PHE A 249 -2.61 -14.83 -2.56
C PHE A 249 -1.26 -14.22 -2.15
N VAL A 250 -0.80 -13.22 -2.89
CA VAL A 250 0.46 -12.54 -2.61
C VAL A 250 0.20 -11.14 -2.10
N TRP A 251 0.73 -10.82 -0.92
CA TRP A 251 0.51 -9.56 -0.24
C TRP A 251 1.81 -8.78 -0.03
N LYS A 252 1.93 -7.59 -0.62
CA LYS A 252 3.07 -6.68 -0.41
C LYS A 252 2.59 -5.27 -0.09
N GLN A 253 2.29 -5.03 1.19
CA GLN A 253 1.76 -3.77 1.70
C GLN A 253 2.32 -3.52 3.11
N GLY A 254 2.04 -2.39 3.76
CA GLY A 254 2.30 -2.10 5.17
C GLY A 254 2.92 -0.73 5.42
N GLY A 255 3.66 -0.18 4.46
CA GLY A 255 4.38 1.08 4.67
C GLY A 255 3.50 2.29 5.00
N ALA A 256 2.28 2.35 4.48
CA ALA A 256 1.33 3.44 4.77
C ALA A 256 0.82 3.36 6.22
N ASP A 257 0.62 2.16 6.72
CA ASP A 257 0.08 1.93 8.07
C ASP A 257 1.09 2.22 9.19
N GLY A 258 2.38 2.26 8.86
CA GLY A 258 3.42 2.70 9.81
C GLY A 258 3.38 4.19 10.17
N THR A 259 2.46 4.98 9.63
CA THR A 259 2.40 6.44 9.84
C THR A 259 1.64 6.85 11.11
N LYS A 260 0.71 6.05 11.58
CA LYS A 260 -0.12 6.34 12.77
C LYS A 260 -0.17 5.13 13.71
N LYS A 261 -0.28 5.39 15.04
CA LYS A 261 -0.31 4.33 16.07
C LYS A 261 -1.43 3.33 15.80
N VAL A 262 -2.66 3.81 15.64
CA VAL A 262 -3.85 2.97 15.42
C VAL A 262 -3.74 2.07 14.19
N LEU A 263 -3.07 2.56 13.13
CA LEU A 263 -2.89 1.77 11.91
C LEU A 263 -1.92 0.61 12.13
N GLY A 264 -0.82 0.86 12.84
CA GLY A 264 0.16 -0.18 13.15
C GLY A 264 -0.36 -1.22 14.15
N THR A 265 -1.13 -0.80 15.17
CA THR A 265 -1.64 -1.70 16.21
C THR A 265 -2.77 -2.59 15.73
N GLU A 266 -3.65 -2.11 14.83
CA GLU A 266 -4.77 -2.90 14.29
C GLU A 266 -4.41 -3.73 13.05
N TYR A 267 -3.18 -3.59 12.55
CA TYR A 267 -2.78 -4.20 11.27
C TYR A 267 -2.97 -5.72 11.23
N TYR A 268 -2.61 -6.43 12.31
CA TYR A 268 -2.73 -7.89 12.38
C TYR A 268 -4.18 -8.35 12.24
N ASP A 269 -5.09 -7.73 13.00
CA ASP A 269 -6.49 -8.15 13.03
C ASP A 269 -7.19 -7.84 11.71
N ILE A 270 -6.90 -6.68 11.11
CA ILE A 270 -7.41 -6.32 9.78
C ILE A 270 -6.87 -7.29 8.72
N PHE A 271 -5.59 -7.65 8.78
CA PHE A 271 -5.00 -8.59 7.81
C PHE A 271 -5.58 -10.00 7.96
N LYS A 272 -5.75 -10.48 9.19
CA LYS A 272 -6.42 -11.75 9.49
C LYS A 272 -7.83 -11.80 8.91
N GLN A 273 -8.61 -10.72 9.10
CA GLN A 273 -9.96 -10.63 8.54
C GLN A 273 -9.92 -10.58 7.01
N LEU A 274 -9.03 -9.80 6.41
CA LEU A 274 -8.86 -9.72 4.95
C LEU A 274 -8.60 -11.10 4.33
N ILE A 275 -7.69 -11.89 4.92
CA ILE A 275 -7.40 -13.25 4.42
C ILE A 275 -8.64 -14.15 4.53
N SER A 276 -9.36 -14.09 5.64
CA SER A 276 -10.58 -14.85 5.85
C SER A 276 -11.63 -14.51 4.78
N ASP A 277 -11.84 -13.22 4.53
CA ASP A 277 -12.80 -12.74 3.53
C ASP A 277 -12.39 -13.16 2.10
N VAL A 278 -11.12 -13.00 1.75
CA VAL A 278 -10.60 -13.40 0.42
C VAL A 278 -10.77 -14.91 0.21
N ARG A 279 -10.40 -15.75 1.18
CA ARG A 279 -10.58 -17.20 1.11
C ARG A 279 -12.03 -17.59 0.91
N LYS A 280 -12.93 -16.98 1.68
CA LYS A 280 -14.38 -17.21 1.59
C LYS A 280 -14.93 -16.83 0.21
N ASP A 281 -14.64 -15.61 -0.25
CA ASP A 281 -15.25 -15.07 -1.47
C ASP A 281 -14.66 -15.67 -2.75
N LEU A 282 -13.41 -16.16 -2.70
CA LEU A 282 -12.82 -16.94 -3.79
C LEU A 282 -13.33 -18.39 -3.83
N GLY A 283 -13.93 -18.90 -2.72
CA GLY A 283 -14.27 -20.30 -2.55
C GLY A 283 -13.04 -21.20 -2.38
N ALA A 284 -11.99 -20.67 -1.76
CA ALA A 284 -10.70 -21.34 -1.59
C ALA A 284 -10.24 -21.26 -0.11
N PRO A 285 -10.86 -22.03 0.81
CA PRO A 285 -10.62 -21.92 2.26
C PRO A 285 -9.16 -22.15 2.65
N ASP A 286 -8.45 -22.99 1.93
CA ASP A 286 -7.05 -23.31 2.17
C ASP A 286 -6.05 -22.53 1.31
N LEU A 287 -6.52 -21.45 0.65
CA LEU A 287 -5.67 -20.63 -0.22
C LEU A 287 -4.40 -20.19 0.52
N PRO A 288 -3.20 -20.56 0.03
CA PRO A 288 -1.97 -20.13 0.65
C PRO A 288 -1.73 -18.63 0.42
N VAL A 289 -1.18 -17.99 1.44
CA VAL A 289 -0.84 -16.57 1.44
C VAL A 289 0.67 -16.41 1.53
N PHE A 290 1.24 -15.64 0.62
CA PHE A 290 2.68 -15.35 0.55
C PHE A 290 2.90 -13.86 0.77
N MET A 291 3.61 -13.53 1.84
CA MET A 291 3.77 -12.13 2.28
C MET A 291 5.24 -11.75 2.38
N PRO A 292 5.83 -11.16 1.33
CA PRO A 292 7.16 -10.57 1.45
C PRO A 292 7.19 -9.43 2.48
N SER A 293 7.83 -9.67 3.61
CA SER A 293 8.00 -8.71 4.71
C SER A 293 9.21 -7.79 4.48
N TYR A 294 9.38 -6.81 5.34
CA TYR A 294 10.53 -5.89 5.32
C TYR A 294 11.71 -6.44 6.12
N MET A 295 11.46 -7.14 7.21
CA MET A 295 12.45 -7.70 8.13
C MET A 295 11.87 -8.96 8.78
N ASN A 296 12.75 -9.88 9.17
CA ASN A 296 12.41 -10.96 10.11
C ASN A 296 12.38 -10.41 11.55
N ASP A 297 11.98 -11.23 12.52
CA ASP A 297 11.85 -10.81 13.92
C ASP A 297 13.21 -10.47 14.55
N GLU A 298 14.27 -11.20 14.21
CA GLU A 298 15.63 -10.96 14.72
C GLU A 298 16.15 -9.59 14.27
N ASP A 299 16.03 -9.26 12.97
CA ASP A 299 16.49 -7.99 12.43
C ASP A 299 15.63 -6.83 12.94
N LEU A 300 14.31 -7.06 13.07
CA LEU A 300 13.41 -6.09 13.66
C LEU A 300 13.78 -5.81 15.12
N LEU A 301 14.04 -6.84 15.91
CA LEU A 301 14.47 -6.71 17.30
C LEU A 301 15.80 -5.97 17.41
N LYS A 302 16.77 -6.25 16.54
CA LYS A 302 18.03 -5.50 16.45
C LYS A 302 17.79 -4.01 16.14
N ALA A 303 16.88 -3.73 15.20
CA ALA A 303 16.55 -2.35 14.82
C ALA A 303 15.90 -1.58 15.96
N VAL A 304 14.93 -2.16 16.66
CA VAL A 304 14.21 -1.49 17.75
C VAL A 304 15.05 -1.36 19.02
N ARG A 305 15.97 -2.29 19.31
CA ARG A 305 16.91 -2.17 20.44
C ARG A 305 17.80 -0.94 20.38
N ARG A 306 18.17 -0.48 19.18
CA ARG A 306 19.02 0.70 18.97
C ARG A 306 18.41 2.02 19.46
N ILE A 307 17.12 2.06 19.70
CA ILE A 307 16.40 3.25 20.15
C ILE A 307 16.01 3.20 21.63
N LEU A 308 16.31 2.11 22.30
CA LEU A 308 16.03 1.90 23.72
C LEU A 308 17.29 2.11 24.54
N SER A 309 17.17 2.72 25.71
CA SER A 309 18.24 2.79 26.69
C SER A 309 18.46 1.43 27.37
N ASP A 310 19.61 1.24 28.01
CA ASP A 310 19.89 0.02 28.75
C ASP A 310 18.91 -0.20 29.92
N GLU A 311 18.43 0.88 30.53
CA GLU A 311 17.42 0.83 31.56
C GLU A 311 16.06 0.34 31.03
N GLU A 312 15.62 0.88 29.87
CA GLU A 312 14.40 0.42 29.21
C GLU A 312 14.51 -1.05 28.82
N LEU A 313 15.65 -1.47 28.26
CA LEU A 313 15.88 -2.87 27.89
C LEU A 313 15.85 -3.81 29.11
N ARG A 314 16.39 -3.40 30.26
CA ARG A 314 16.29 -4.18 31.52
C ARG A 314 14.85 -4.31 31.99
N LYS A 315 14.08 -3.21 32.01
CA LYS A 315 12.66 -3.23 32.37
C LYS A 315 11.86 -4.15 31.45
N ILE A 316 12.08 -4.07 30.14
CA ILE A 316 11.37 -4.89 29.14
C ILE A 316 11.69 -6.37 29.32
N ARG A 317 12.97 -6.74 29.54
CA ARG A 317 13.35 -8.14 29.78
C ARG A 317 12.65 -8.74 31.00
N ASN A 318 12.49 -7.98 32.05
CA ASN A 318 11.76 -8.40 33.26
C ASN A 318 10.25 -8.62 32.98
N LEU A 319 9.69 -7.88 32.02
CA LEU A 319 8.27 -8.03 31.61
C LEU A 319 8.09 -9.20 30.62
N ALA A 320 9.09 -9.51 29.82
CA ALA A 320 9.02 -10.56 28.78
C ALA A 320 9.05 -12.00 29.35
N GLY A 321 9.29 -12.18 30.66
CA GLY A 321 9.30 -13.47 31.34
C GLY A 321 10.67 -13.96 31.79
N LYS A 322 10.70 -15.18 32.35
CA LYS A 322 11.95 -15.82 32.82
C LYS A 322 12.77 -16.36 31.64
N PRO A 323 14.12 -16.23 31.66
CA PRO A 323 14.98 -16.83 30.65
C PRO A 323 14.80 -18.38 30.54
N PRO A 324 14.94 -18.95 29.33
CA PRO A 324 15.18 -18.28 28.05
C PRO A 324 13.91 -17.66 27.46
N VAL A 325 13.93 -16.34 27.17
CA VAL A 325 12.81 -15.63 26.53
C VAL A 325 12.92 -15.77 25.03
N LYS A 326 11.83 -16.20 24.38
CA LYS A 326 11.78 -16.28 22.91
C LYS A 326 11.84 -14.87 22.30
N ASP A 327 12.51 -14.74 21.16
CA ASP A 327 12.63 -13.45 20.47
C ASP A 327 11.25 -12.82 20.13
N ALA A 328 10.26 -13.63 19.83
CA ALA A 328 8.89 -13.15 19.57
C ALA A 328 8.25 -12.50 20.81
N ASP A 329 8.43 -13.09 22.00
CA ASP A 329 7.88 -12.57 23.25
C ASP A 329 8.63 -11.30 23.68
N LEU A 330 9.95 -11.31 23.51
CA LEU A 330 10.76 -10.11 23.75
C LEU A 330 10.39 -8.99 22.78
N LEU A 331 10.20 -9.29 21.50
CA LEU A 331 9.75 -8.31 20.51
C LEU A 331 8.37 -7.76 20.86
N ALA A 332 7.42 -8.59 21.28
CA ALA A 332 6.10 -8.16 21.72
C ALA A 332 6.19 -7.19 22.91
N ALA A 333 7.00 -7.50 23.92
CA ALA A 333 7.24 -6.63 25.07
C ALA A 333 7.91 -5.30 24.67
N VAL A 334 8.88 -5.34 23.76
CA VAL A 334 9.53 -4.13 23.21
C VAL A 334 8.51 -3.26 22.47
N LEU A 335 7.67 -3.85 21.64
CA LEU A 335 6.66 -3.09 20.87
C LEU A 335 5.59 -2.50 21.79
N ALA A 336 5.15 -3.21 22.83
CA ALA A 336 4.25 -2.68 23.83
C ALA A 336 4.85 -1.44 24.51
N HIS A 337 6.12 -1.51 24.92
CA HIS A 337 6.83 -0.37 25.48
C HIS A 337 6.97 0.79 24.47
N LEU A 338 7.30 0.51 23.22
CA LEU A 338 7.43 1.53 22.17
C LEU A 338 6.09 2.19 21.81
N ASN A 339 4.98 1.49 21.95
CA ASN A 339 3.65 2.07 21.76
C ASN A 339 3.32 3.16 22.78
N GLU A 340 3.96 3.12 23.95
CA GLU A 340 3.85 4.17 24.99
C GLU A 340 4.93 5.23 24.85
N ALA A 341 5.91 5.02 23.96
CA ALA A 341 6.98 5.99 23.70
C ALA A 341 6.47 7.24 22.98
N SER A 342 7.12 8.35 23.18
CA SER A 342 6.76 9.59 22.48
C SER A 342 6.90 9.43 20.97
N PRO A 343 5.97 9.99 20.17
CA PRO A 343 6.07 9.98 18.70
C PRO A 343 7.39 10.58 18.18
N ALA A 344 7.99 11.51 18.93
CA ALA A 344 9.28 12.12 18.58
C ALA A 344 10.43 11.10 18.62
N LYS A 345 10.47 10.25 19.66
CA LYS A 345 11.48 9.16 19.79
C LYS A 345 11.36 8.18 18.62
N LEU A 346 10.14 7.76 18.29
CA LEU A 346 9.87 6.84 17.19
C LEU A 346 10.21 7.46 15.81
N ARG A 347 9.92 8.76 15.61
CA ARG A 347 10.28 9.47 14.37
C ARG A 347 11.78 9.59 14.17
N LYS A 348 12.55 9.76 15.25
CA LYS A 348 14.02 9.76 15.18
C LYS A 348 14.55 8.43 14.64
N ALA A 349 13.92 7.31 15.01
CA ALA A 349 14.33 5.97 14.60
C ALA A 349 13.80 5.57 13.22
N PHE A 350 12.51 5.81 12.97
CA PHE A 350 11.79 5.28 11.80
C PHE A 350 11.33 6.38 10.82
N GLY A 351 11.75 7.62 11.02
CA GLY A 351 11.44 8.74 10.13
C GLY A 351 9.95 8.98 9.97
N LYS A 352 9.49 9.04 8.72
CA LYS A 352 8.08 9.31 8.38
C LYS A 352 7.10 8.20 8.79
N ARG A 353 7.60 7.04 9.26
CA ARG A 353 6.78 5.85 9.60
C ARG A 353 7.08 5.37 11.01
N PRO A 354 6.77 6.17 12.03
CA PRO A 354 7.15 5.89 13.43
C PRO A 354 6.63 4.54 13.96
N TYR A 355 5.54 4.03 13.42
CA TYR A 355 4.91 2.78 13.86
C TYR A 355 5.14 1.60 12.91
N ILE A 356 6.12 1.72 12.00
CA ILE A 356 6.41 0.65 11.02
C ILE A 356 6.85 -0.66 11.68
N ALA A 357 7.49 -0.60 12.84
CA ALA A 357 7.89 -1.77 13.60
C ALA A 357 6.68 -2.64 14.00
N ALA A 358 5.58 -2.01 14.43
CA ALA A 358 4.35 -2.73 14.77
C ALA A 358 3.74 -3.44 13.55
N VAL A 359 3.78 -2.79 12.36
CA VAL A 359 3.31 -3.40 11.11
C VAL A 359 4.16 -4.60 10.72
N ILE A 360 5.50 -4.49 10.79
CA ILE A 360 6.41 -5.59 10.45
C ILE A 360 6.20 -6.78 11.40
N ALA A 361 6.10 -6.52 12.71
CA ALA A 361 5.83 -7.56 13.69
C ALA A 361 4.46 -8.23 13.47
N ALA A 362 3.44 -7.46 13.11
CA ALA A 362 2.11 -8.00 12.75
C ALA A 362 2.18 -8.91 11.52
N GLN A 363 2.97 -8.55 10.51
CA GLN A 363 3.21 -9.39 9.34
C GLN A 363 3.92 -10.70 9.71
N ASN A 364 4.99 -10.61 10.50
CA ASN A 364 5.74 -11.79 10.94
C ASN A 364 4.88 -12.69 11.85
N ARG A 365 4.08 -12.09 12.73
CA ARG A 365 3.09 -12.78 13.56
C ARG A 365 2.07 -13.55 12.69
N ALA A 366 1.57 -12.93 11.63
CA ALA A 366 0.63 -13.58 10.72
C ALA A 366 1.21 -14.85 10.09
N GLY A 367 2.50 -14.83 9.71
CA GLY A 367 3.19 -16.02 9.20
C GLY A 367 3.37 -17.14 10.22
N ARG A 368 3.43 -16.81 11.52
CA ARG A 368 3.55 -17.81 12.59
C ARG A 368 2.21 -18.40 13.05
N GLU A 369 1.15 -17.57 13.07
CA GLU A 369 -0.11 -17.91 13.73
C GLU A 369 -1.23 -18.29 12.77
N LEU A 370 -1.21 -17.77 11.54
CA LEU A 370 -2.31 -18.01 10.61
C LEU A 370 -2.05 -19.22 9.73
N PRO A 371 -3.02 -20.11 9.55
CA PRO A 371 -2.83 -21.31 8.73
C PRO A 371 -2.58 -20.94 7.26
N ASN A 372 -1.66 -21.67 6.64
CA ASN A 372 -1.25 -21.47 5.24
C ASN A 372 -0.80 -20.03 4.90
N VAL A 373 -0.20 -19.31 5.85
CA VAL A 373 0.42 -18.01 5.64
C VAL A 373 1.92 -18.13 5.78
N ALA A 374 2.65 -17.75 4.74
CA ALA A 374 4.11 -17.71 4.72
C ALA A 374 4.61 -16.26 4.65
N THR A 375 5.27 -15.80 5.69
CA THR A 375 6.04 -14.56 5.65
C THR A 375 7.39 -14.82 5.04
N ILE A 376 7.76 -14.04 4.03
CA ILE A 376 9.00 -14.20 3.26
C ILE A 376 9.88 -12.99 3.56
N TYR A 377 11.11 -13.24 3.98
CA TYR A 377 12.10 -12.17 4.10
C TYR A 377 13.05 -12.21 2.89
N PRO A 378 12.92 -11.24 1.95
CA PRO A 378 13.69 -11.28 0.71
C PRO A 378 15.11 -10.74 0.86
N GLY A 379 15.54 -10.36 2.04
CA GLY A 379 16.80 -9.65 2.25
C GLY A 379 16.74 -8.20 1.77
N GLU A 380 17.91 -7.59 1.64
CA GLU A 380 18.02 -6.25 1.07
C GLU A 380 17.87 -6.31 -0.45
N LEU A 381 16.82 -5.67 -0.95
CA LEU A 381 16.57 -5.57 -2.38
C LEU A 381 17.08 -4.25 -2.94
N PRO A 382 17.65 -4.24 -4.17
CA PRO A 382 18.07 -3.03 -4.86
C PRO A 382 16.93 -2.00 -4.99
N ARG A 383 17.25 -0.73 -4.74
CA ARG A 383 16.28 0.39 -4.73
C ARG A 383 16.62 1.42 -5.79
N ILE A 384 15.66 2.30 -6.10
CA ILE A 384 15.80 3.32 -7.15
C ILE A 384 16.87 4.37 -6.80
N GLY A 385 17.18 4.58 -5.53
CA GLY A 385 18.15 5.59 -5.11
C GLY A 385 17.59 7.02 -5.05
N GLY A 386 18.46 8.01 -4.81
CA GLY A 386 18.05 9.42 -4.76
C GLY A 386 17.00 9.77 -3.71
N GLY A 387 16.93 9.03 -2.58
CA GLY A 387 15.88 9.18 -1.57
C GLY A 387 14.56 8.45 -1.90
N ASN A 388 14.47 7.81 -3.04
CA ASN A 388 13.33 6.99 -3.42
C ASN A 388 13.51 5.55 -2.88
N ASN A 389 12.71 5.18 -1.89
CA ASN A 389 12.79 3.88 -1.21
C ASN A 389 12.07 2.74 -1.94
N HIS A 390 11.59 2.95 -3.16
CA HIS A 390 10.98 1.88 -3.95
C HIS A 390 12.04 0.94 -4.51
N ILE A 391 11.62 -0.31 -4.68
CA ILE A 391 12.43 -1.37 -5.27
C ILE A 391 12.62 -1.06 -6.76
N ASN A 392 13.85 -1.12 -7.26
CA ASN A 392 14.18 -0.89 -8.67
C ASN A 392 13.88 -2.13 -9.55
N ALA A 393 14.24 -2.09 -10.82
CA ALA A 393 13.95 -3.16 -11.78
C ALA A 393 14.57 -4.51 -11.36
N GLU A 394 15.84 -4.50 -10.99
CA GLU A 394 16.55 -5.69 -10.53
C GLU A 394 15.90 -6.27 -9.26
N GLY A 395 15.63 -5.41 -8.27
CA GLY A 395 14.99 -5.82 -7.03
C GLY A 395 13.57 -6.35 -7.22
N GLN A 396 12.79 -5.82 -8.17
CA GLN A 396 11.46 -6.34 -8.51
C GLN A 396 11.55 -7.75 -9.11
N ILE A 397 12.54 -8.00 -9.97
CA ILE A 397 12.79 -9.33 -10.53
C ILE A 397 13.23 -10.30 -9.43
N GLN A 398 14.14 -9.89 -8.55
CA GLN A 398 14.57 -10.72 -7.41
C GLN A 398 13.40 -11.04 -6.49
N LEU A 399 12.59 -10.04 -6.12
CA LEU A 399 11.41 -10.23 -5.26
C LEU A 399 10.41 -11.22 -5.84
N GLY A 400 10.14 -11.15 -7.13
CA GLY A 400 9.23 -12.08 -7.80
C GLY A 400 9.76 -13.52 -7.80
N LYS A 401 11.05 -13.71 -8.07
CA LYS A 401 11.71 -15.02 -8.02
C LYS A 401 11.66 -15.62 -6.60
N ILE A 402 12.04 -14.85 -5.57
CA ILE A 402 12.00 -15.28 -4.17
C ILE A 402 10.58 -15.68 -3.76
N THR A 403 9.58 -14.89 -4.17
CA THR A 403 8.17 -15.20 -3.89
C THR A 403 7.75 -16.50 -4.58
N ALA A 404 8.11 -16.70 -5.85
CA ALA A 404 7.81 -17.93 -6.59
C ALA A 404 8.48 -19.16 -5.97
N SER A 405 9.73 -19.02 -5.48
CA SER A 405 10.42 -20.10 -4.77
C SER A 405 9.66 -20.52 -3.51
N ALA A 406 9.22 -19.56 -2.69
CA ALA A 406 8.41 -19.85 -1.51
C ALA A 406 7.06 -20.52 -1.86
N VAL A 407 6.43 -20.12 -2.96
CA VAL A 407 5.24 -20.81 -3.51
C VAL A 407 5.60 -22.27 -3.86
N GLY A 408 6.70 -22.47 -4.59
CA GLY A 408 7.17 -23.80 -4.98
C GLY A 408 7.44 -24.71 -3.79
N GLU A 409 8.12 -24.21 -2.75
CA GLU A 409 8.40 -24.93 -1.51
C GLU A 409 7.12 -25.32 -0.78
N PHE A 410 6.17 -24.39 -0.65
CA PHE A 410 4.88 -24.67 -0.03
C PHE A 410 4.15 -25.83 -0.72
N TYR A 411 4.13 -25.85 -2.05
CA TYR A 411 3.46 -26.91 -2.80
C TYR A 411 4.24 -28.21 -2.84
N LYS A 412 5.57 -28.19 -2.74
CA LYS A 412 6.39 -29.40 -2.57
C LYS A 412 6.14 -30.08 -1.22
N ALA A 413 6.02 -29.29 -0.15
CA ALA A 413 5.76 -29.81 1.19
C ALA A 413 4.36 -30.42 1.37
N LYS A 414 3.43 -30.16 0.46
CA LYS A 414 2.06 -30.72 0.45
C LYS A 414 1.89 -31.96 -0.45
N ARG A 415 2.92 -32.33 -1.20
CA ARG A 415 2.96 -33.57 -1.99
C ARG A 415 3.48 -34.71 -1.16
#